data_d2dff8b014805a981c6a0b718577d7f3
#
_entry.id   d2dff8b014805a981c6a0b718577d7f3
#
_cell.length_a   1.000
_cell.length_b   1.000
_cell.length_c   1.000
_cell.angle_alpha   90.00
_cell.angle_beta   90.00
_cell.angle_gamma   90.00
#
_symmetry.space_group_name_H-M   'P 1'
#
loop_
_entity.id
_entity.type
_entity.pdbx_description
1 polymer ?
#
loop_
_entity_poly.entity_id
_entity_poly.type
_entity_poly.pdbx_seq_one_letter_code
_entity_poly.pdbx_strand_id
1 'polypeptide(L)'
;DKKLLMLASGDYPALIMNAGISKADQIKYGMQGAFIPLNDLIDQHAPNIKKALEEVSYLKPAITAPDGNIYALPKVNECLHCTYGQRMWVNTTWLDKLGLEMPTTTDEFYEVLKAFKEQDPNGNGKADEIPMTTSLDVWGGGVDAFLMNAFIYNNGTTYLSVKDGRVILSAAEPEWKEGLKYLRKLYSEGLI
;
A
#
# COMPACT_ATOMS: atom_id res chain seq x y z
N ASP A 1 19.73 -17.98 -1.05
CA ASP A 1 18.31 -18.00 -1.44
C ASP A 1 18.12 -19.09 -2.52
N LYS A 2 17.33 -20.14 -2.22
CA LYS A 2 17.09 -21.29 -3.10
C LYS A 2 16.57 -20.88 -4.50
N LYS A 3 15.75 -19.85 -4.57
CA LYS A 3 15.22 -19.30 -5.83
C LYS A 3 16.34 -18.79 -6.74
N LEU A 4 17.27 -18.02 -6.22
CA LEU A 4 18.39 -17.49 -6.99
C LEU A 4 19.34 -18.60 -7.46
N LEU A 5 19.59 -19.60 -6.63
CA LEU A 5 20.39 -20.77 -7.02
C LEU A 5 19.73 -21.54 -8.16
N MET A 6 18.42 -21.79 -8.06
CA MET A 6 17.64 -22.47 -9.10
C MET A 6 17.70 -21.68 -10.43
N LEU A 7 17.50 -20.38 -10.41
CA LEU A 7 17.56 -19.55 -11.62
C LEU A 7 18.99 -19.47 -12.21
N ALA A 8 20.01 -19.46 -11.35
CA ALA A 8 21.40 -19.42 -11.78
C ALA A 8 21.91 -20.77 -12.32
N SER A 9 21.42 -21.89 -11.83
CA SER A 9 21.82 -23.23 -12.29
C SER A 9 21.23 -23.63 -13.64
N GLY A 10 20.17 -22.96 -14.09
CA GLY A 10 19.41 -23.38 -15.29
C GLY A 10 18.54 -24.61 -15.08
N ASP A 11 18.54 -25.18 -13.89
CA ASP A 11 17.70 -26.34 -13.51
C ASP A 11 16.44 -25.84 -12.78
N TYR A 12 15.45 -25.45 -13.55
CA TYR A 12 14.18 -24.95 -13.03
C TYR A 12 12.98 -25.67 -13.67
N PRO A 13 11.87 -25.77 -12.92
CA PRO A 13 10.66 -26.44 -13.41
C PRO A 13 10.02 -25.64 -14.56
N ALA A 14 9.18 -26.32 -15.32
CA ALA A 14 8.41 -25.68 -16.42
C ALA A 14 7.51 -24.51 -15.93
N LEU A 15 7.08 -24.52 -14.67
CA LEU A 15 6.25 -23.52 -14.08
C LEU A 15 6.71 -23.15 -12.66
N ILE A 16 6.85 -21.85 -12.39
CA ILE A 16 7.17 -21.33 -11.07
C ILE A 16 6.00 -20.47 -10.59
N MET A 17 5.37 -20.86 -9.49
CA MET A 17 4.21 -20.16 -8.95
C MET A 17 4.54 -19.55 -7.58
N ASN A 18 4.04 -18.34 -7.35
CA ASN A 18 4.08 -17.66 -6.05
C ASN A 18 5.47 -17.54 -5.40
N ALA A 19 6.52 -17.45 -6.21
CA ALA A 19 7.91 -17.44 -5.75
C ALA A 19 8.43 -16.02 -5.43
N GLY A 20 7.61 -14.99 -5.50
CA GLY A 20 8.02 -13.61 -5.24
C GLY A 20 9.13 -13.13 -6.19
N ILE A 21 9.05 -13.47 -7.48
CA ILE A 21 9.99 -13.00 -8.49
C ILE A 21 9.67 -11.53 -8.79
N SER A 22 10.64 -10.64 -8.52
CA SER A 22 10.47 -9.21 -8.73
C SER A 22 10.31 -8.87 -10.24
N LYS A 23 9.71 -7.73 -10.56
CA LYS A 23 9.63 -7.26 -11.97
C LYS A 23 11.03 -7.14 -12.61
N ALA A 24 12.01 -6.65 -11.86
CA ALA A 24 13.38 -6.54 -12.34
C ALA A 24 13.98 -7.92 -12.69
N ASP A 25 13.72 -8.92 -11.84
CA ASP A 25 14.16 -10.29 -12.12
C ASP A 25 13.41 -10.90 -13.30
N GLN A 26 12.11 -10.65 -13.44
CA GLN A 26 11.33 -11.11 -14.60
C GLN A 26 11.91 -10.58 -15.91
N ILE A 27 12.24 -9.29 -15.96
CA ILE A 27 12.88 -8.66 -17.14
C ILE A 27 14.27 -9.27 -17.35
N LYS A 28 15.10 -9.31 -16.32
CA LYS A 28 16.47 -9.81 -16.40
C LYS A 28 16.53 -11.26 -16.93
N TYR A 29 15.78 -12.16 -16.32
CA TYR A 29 15.78 -13.58 -16.68
C TYR A 29 14.98 -13.86 -17.96
N GLY A 30 13.98 -13.03 -18.28
CA GLY A 30 13.29 -13.04 -19.56
C GLY A 30 14.23 -12.70 -20.72
N MET A 31 14.99 -11.61 -20.63
CA MET A 31 15.97 -11.21 -21.64
C MET A 31 17.11 -12.22 -21.77
N GLN A 32 17.41 -13.01 -20.74
CA GLN A 32 18.39 -14.09 -20.75
C GLN A 32 17.82 -15.42 -21.26
N GLY A 33 16.52 -15.50 -21.57
CA GLY A 33 15.86 -16.71 -22.08
C GLY A 33 15.52 -17.76 -21.02
N ALA A 34 15.71 -17.46 -19.72
CA ALA A 34 15.28 -18.34 -18.64
C ALA A 34 13.74 -18.34 -18.47
N PHE A 35 13.10 -17.21 -18.74
CA PHE A 35 11.64 -17.11 -18.87
C PHE A 35 11.28 -16.89 -20.33
N ILE A 36 10.34 -17.67 -20.83
CA ILE A 36 9.87 -17.54 -22.21
C ILE A 36 8.87 -16.39 -22.35
N PRO A 37 8.82 -15.69 -23.49
CA PRO A 37 7.74 -14.77 -23.80
C PRO A 37 6.38 -15.50 -23.86
N LEU A 38 5.39 -14.92 -23.21
CA LEU A 38 4.05 -15.52 -23.10
C LEU A 38 3.05 -14.95 -24.13
N ASN A 39 3.42 -13.91 -24.87
CA ASN A 39 2.51 -13.17 -25.77
C ASN A 39 1.75 -14.11 -26.72
N ASP A 40 2.46 -14.89 -27.51
CA ASP A 40 1.86 -15.79 -28.49
C ASP A 40 1.09 -16.93 -27.81
N LEU A 41 1.58 -17.42 -26.69
CA LEU A 41 0.91 -18.47 -25.92
C LEU A 41 -0.42 -17.99 -25.33
N ILE A 42 -0.48 -16.73 -24.88
CA ILE A 42 -1.69 -16.09 -24.40
C ILE A 42 -2.69 -15.97 -25.56
N ASP A 43 -2.22 -15.49 -26.70
CA ASP A 43 -3.08 -15.29 -27.87
C ASP A 43 -3.67 -16.60 -28.42
N GLN A 44 -2.87 -17.66 -28.45
CA GLN A 44 -3.27 -18.93 -29.05
C GLN A 44 -3.99 -19.88 -28.09
N HIS A 45 -3.64 -19.86 -26.80
CA HIS A 45 -4.04 -20.91 -25.86
C HIS A 45 -4.76 -20.41 -24.61
N ALA A 46 -4.82 -19.08 -24.35
CA ALA A 46 -5.37 -18.56 -23.12
C ALA A 46 -6.46 -17.49 -23.33
N PRO A 47 -7.63 -17.85 -23.91
CA PRO A 47 -8.68 -16.90 -24.27
C PRO A 47 -9.21 -16.11 -23.07
N ASN A 48 -9.30 -16.71 -21.90
CA ASN A 48 -9.77 -16.03 -20.70
C ASN A 48 -8.75 -15.00 -20.17
N ILE A 49 -7.45 -15.30 -20.28
CA ILE A 49 -6.40 -14.35 -19.91
C ILE A 49 -6.39 -13.20 -20.90
N LYS A 50 -6.46 -13.48 -22.21
CA LYS A 50 -6.56 -12.47 -23.26
C LYS A 50 -7.73 -11.53 -23.01
N LYS A 51 -8.91 -12.06 -22.73
CA LYS A 51 -10.09 -11.28 -22.38
C LYS A 51 -9.85 -10.38 -21.17
N ALA A 52 -9.26 -10.89 -20.09
CA ALA A 52 -8.94 -10.08 -18.91
C ALA A 52 -7.94 -8.95 -19.22
N LEU A 53 -6.93 -9.19 -20.07
CA LEU A 53 -5.96 -8.17 -20.51
C LEU A 53 -6.60 -7.08 -21.39
N GLU A 54 -7.70 -7.37 -22.07
CA GLU A 54 -8.46 -6.43 -22.90
C GLU A 54 -9.45 -5.62 -22.04
N GLU A 55 -10.16 -6.27 -21.12
CA GLU A 55 -11.21 -5.66 -20.30
C GLU A 55 -10.64 -4.79 -19.16
N VAL A 56 -9.47 -5.17 -18.59
CA VAL A 56 -8.84 -4.47 -17.47
C VAL A 56 -7.70 -3.59 -17.99
N SER A 57 -7.98 -2.32 -18.23
CA SER A 57 -7.10 -1.39 -18.96
C SER A 57 -5.68 -1.26 -18.41
N TYR A 58 -5.48 -1.40 -17.10
CA TYR A 58 -4.16 -1.30 -16.45
C TYR A 58 -3.37 -2.61 -16.47
N LEU A 59 -4.02 -3.76 -16.72
CA LEU A 59 -3.41 -5.07 -16.52
C LEU A 59 -2.29 -5.35 -17.52
N LYS A 60 -2.57 -5.19 -18.82
CA LYS A 60 -1.57 -5.41 -19.87
C LYS A 60 -0.34 -4.52 -19.73
N PRO A 61 -0.46 -3.19 -19.56
CA PRO A 61 0.70 -2.34 -19.30
C PRO A 61 1.46 -2.72 -18.03
N ALA A 62 0.76 -3.17 -16.98
CA ALA A 62 1.38 -3.54 -15.72
C ALA A 62 2.29 -4.77 -15.79
N ILE A 63 2.07 -5.69 -16.73
CA ILE A 63 2.84 -6.94 -16.88
C ILE A 63 3.74 -6.99 -18.10
N THR A 64 3.62 -6.00 -19.00
CA THR A 64 4.49 -5.93 -20.19
C THR A 64 5.85 -5.34 -19.80
N ALA A 65 6.91 -6.04 -20.17
CA ALA A 65 8.28 -5.58 -19.99
C ALA A 65 8.64 -4.50 -21.04
N PRO A 66 9.73 -3.71 -20.83
CA PRO A 66 10.14 -2.67 -21.77
C PRO A 66 10.44 -3.15 -23.19
N ASP A 67 10.78 -4.43 -23.35
CA ASP A 67 10.98 -5.08 -24.67
C ASP A 67 9.68 -5.53 -25.35
N GLY A 68 8.52 -5.26 -24.75
CA GLY A 68 7.20 -5.62 -25.27
C GLY A 68 6.73 -7.03 -24.89
N ASN A 69 7.54 -7.81 -24.19
CA ASN A 69 7.20 -9.17 -23.82
C ASN A 69 6.50 -9.26 -22.46
N ILE A 70 5.69 -10.29 -22.29
CA ILE A 70 5.08 -10.70 -21.04
C ILE A 70 5.80 -11.97 -20.59
N TYR A 71 6.45 -11.94 -19.42
CA TYR A 71 7.22 -13.07 -18.88
C TYR A 71 6.55 -13.76 -17.69
N ALA A 72 5.49 -13.16 -17.16
CA ALA A 72 4.74 -13.73 -16.04
C ALA A 72 3.29 -13.28 -16.07
N LEU A 73 2.42 -14.15 -15.58
CA LEU A 73 1.02 -13.83 -15.37
C LEU A 73 0.82 -13.25 -13.96
N PRO A 74 0.04 -12.18 -13.80
CA PRO A 74 -0.15 -11.52 -12.54
C PRO A 74 -1.14 -12.27 -11.64
N LYS A 75 -1.03 -12.06 -10.33
CA LYS A 75 -2.14 -12.29 -9.42
C LYS A 75 -3.05 -11.07 -9.49
N VAL A 76 -4.24 -11.23 -10.04
CA VAL A 76 -5.28 -10.19 -10.00
C VAL A 76 -6.14 -10.39 -8.76
N ASN A 77 -6.37 -9.33 -8.01
CA ASN A 77 -7.19 -9.36 -6.81
C ASN A 77 -8.11 -8.15 -6.78
N GLU A 78 -9.40 -8.39 -6.97
CA GLU A 78 -10.46 -7.36 -7.00
C GLU A 78 -11.25 -7.32 -5.69
N CYS A 79 -10.68 -7.77 -4.58
CA CYS A 79 -11.36 -7.74 -3.30
C CYS A 79 -11.52 -6.31 -2.77
N LEU A 80 -12.73 -5.97 -2.30
CA LEU A 80 -13.04 -4.63 -1.78
C LEU A 80 -12.09 -4.21 -0.65
N HIS A 81 -11.81 -5.09 0.29
CA HIS A 81 -10.93 -4.78 1.41
C HIS A 81 -9.45 -4.59 1.00
N CYS A 82 -9.03 -5.16 -0.13
CA CYS A 82 -7.68 -4.96 -0.67
C CYS A 82 -7.53 -3.58 -1.31
N THR A 83 -8.60 -3.04 -1.88
CA THR A 83 -8.62 -1.71 -2.48
C THR A 83 -8.44 -0.61 -1.42
N TYR A 84 -8.96 -0.85 -0.22
CA TYR A 84 -8.83 0.03 0.93
C TYR A 84 -7.98 -0.65 2.01
N GLY A 85 -6.70 -0.83 1.73
CA GLY A 85 -5.79 -1.60 2.58
C GLY A 85 -5.54 -1.00 3.95
N GLN A 86 -5.54 0.33 4.04
CA GLN A 86 -5.36 1.05 5.29
C GLN A 86 -6.68 1.64 5.75
N ARG A 87 -7.03 1.40 7.00
CA ARG A 87 -8.27 1.87 7.61
C ARG A 87 -8.01 2.30 9.03
N MET A 88 -8.70 3.32 9.46
CA MET A 88 -8.75 3.72 10.85
C MET A 88 -10.14 3.38 11.41
N TRP A 89 -10.15 2.86 12.61
CA TRP A 89 -11.35 2.61 13.40
C TRP A 89 -11.42 3.64 14.51
N VAL A 90 -12.57 4.30 14.63
CA VAL A 90 -12.81 5.29 15.67
C VAL A 90 -13.81 4.74 16.67
N ASN A 91 -13.55 4.91 17.96
CA ASN A 91 -14.49 4.53 19.02
C ASN A 91 -15.65 5.54 19.10
N THR A 92 -16.74 5.23 18.42
CA THR A 92 -17.91 6.11 18.39
C THR A 92 -18.58 6.27 19.74
N THR A 93 -18.49 5.26 20.63
CA THR A 93 -19.01 5.40 21.99
C THR A 93 -18.27 6.48 22.78
N TRP A 94 -16.99 6.68 22.52
CA TRP A 94 -16.22 7.76 23.14
C TRP A 94 -16.58 9.13 22.54
N LEU A 95 -16.79 9.19 21.23
CA LEU A 95 -17.29 10.41 20.58
C LEU A 95 -18.64 10.83 21.19
N ASP A 96 -19.60 9.91 21.25
CA ASP A 96 -20.94 10.18 21.78
C ASP A 96 -20.90 10.67 23.23
N LYS A 97 -20.10 10.02 24.10
CA LYS A 97 -19.96 10.42 25.51
C LYS A 97 -19.38 11.81 25.69
N LEU A 98 -18.46 12.21 24.80
CA LEU A 98 -17.81 13.51 24.86
C LEU A 98 -18.54 14.57 24.03
N GLY A 99 -19.64 14.20 23.34
CA GLY A 99 -20.40 15.11 22.47
C GLY A 99 -19.58 15.57 21.24
N LEU A 100 -18.70 14.70 20.74
CA LEU A 100 -17.85 15.00 19.58
C LEU A 100 -18.41 14.36 18.32
N GLU A 101 -18.25 15.06 17.21
CA GLU A 101 -18.57 14.54 15.89
C GLU A 101 -17.41 13.72 15.30
N MET A 102 -17.70 12.91 14.29
CA MET A 102 -16.67 12.18 13.53
C MET A 102 -15.74 13.18 12.83
N PRO A 103 -14.42 13.14 13.08
CA PRO A 103 -13.51 14.10 12.48
C PRO A 103 -13.38 13.90 10.96
N THR A 104 -13.40 15.01 10.24
CA THR A 104 -13.29 15.07 8.77
C THR A 104 -12.02 15.78 8.31
N THR A 105 -11.33 16.47 9.21
CA THR A 105 -10.08 17.19 8.97
C THR A 105 -8.98 16.73 9.93
N THR A 106 -7.73 17.06 9.61
CA THR A 106 -6.59 16.78 10.48
C THR A 106 -6.66 17.55 11.80
N ASP A 107 -7.20 18.75 11.80
CA ASP A 107 -7.36 19.56 13.01
C ASP A 107 -8.45 18.98 13.92
N GLU A 108 -9.62 18.62 13.35
CA GLU A 108 -10.66 17.93 14.11
C GLU A 108 -10.18 16.59 14.68
N PHE A 109 -9.41 15.84 13.88
CA PHE A 109 -8.81 14.58 14.35
C PHE A 109 -7.86 14.79 15.52
N TYR A 110 -7.03 15.82 15.48
CA TYR A 110 -6.17 16.18 16.59
C TYR A 110 -6.99 16.51 17.86
N GLU A 111 -8.05 17.33 17.75
CA GLU A 111 -8.90 17.68 18.90
C GLU A 111 -9.63 16.46 19.47
N VAL A 112 -10.08 15.51 18.63
CA VAL A 112 -10.67 14.25 19.08
C VAL A 112 -9.69 13.42 19.87
N LEU A 113 -8.46 13.23 19.36
CA LEU A 113 -7.42 12.48 20.07
C LEU A 113 -7.05 13.12 21.42
N LYS A 114 -6.98 14.46 21.44
CA LYS A 114 -6.72 15.21 22.65
C LYS A 114 -7.84 15.04 23.68
N ALA A 115 -9.08 15.15 23.24
CA ALA A 115 -10.23 14.92 24.11
C ALA A 115 -10.28 13.48 24.64
N PHE A 116 -9.99 12.48 23.80
CA PHE A 116 -9.89 11.09 24.25
C PHE A 116 -8.84 10.91 25.35
N LYS A 117 -7.71 11.59 25.25
CA LYS A 117 -6.64 11.53 26.26
C LYS A 117 -6.98 12.23 27.57
N GLU A 118 -7.70 13.36 27.50
CA GLU A 118 -7.83 14.29 28.63
C GLU A 118 -9.15 14.18 29.39
N GLN A 119 -10.22 13.59 28.79
CA GLN A 119 -11.59 13.73 29.30
C GLN A 119 -12.22 12.42 29.80
N ASP A 120 -11.43 11.37 30.04
CA ASP A 120 -11.91 10.10 30.62
C ASP A 120 -13.19 9.53 29.90
N PRO A 121 -13.13 9.25 28.59
CA PRO A 121 -14.31 8.76 27.86
C PRO A 121 -14.74 7.35 28.27
N ASN A 122 -13.87 6.57 28.93
CA ASN A 122 -14.24 5.26 29.46
C ASN A 122 -14.99 5.38 30.81
N GLY A 123 -14.85 6.51 31.53
CA GLY A 123 -15.57 6.82 32.77
C GLY A 123 -15.03 6.07 33.99
N ASN A 124 -13.75 5.72 34.00
CA ASN A 124 -13.15 4.98 35.11
C ASN A 124 -12.55 5.91 36.20
N GLY A 125 -12.60 7.23 35.99
CA GLY A 125 -12.08 8.24 36.90
C GLY A 125 -10.57 8.43 36.82
N LYS A 126 -9.93 7.98 35.74
CA LYS A 126 -8.48 8.10 35.48
C LYS A 126 -8.25 8.62 34.08
N ALA A 127 -7.20 9.39 33.89
CA ALA A 127 -6.72 9.80 32.56
C ALA A 127 -5.68 8.77 32.08
N ASP A 128 -6.14 7.57 31.73
CA ASP A 128 -5.30 6.44 31.32
C ASP A 128 -5.58 5.97 29.88
N GLU A 129 -6.37 6.72 29.14
CA GLU A 129 -6.68 6.40 27.76
C GLU A 129 -5.48 6.52 26.84
N ILE A 130 -5.36 5.55 25.93
CA ILE A 130 -4.48 5.61 24.77
C ILE A 130 -5.32 6.11 23.60
N PRO A 131 -5.13 7.39 23.15
CA PRO A 131 -6.01 8.00 22.16
C PRO A 131 -5.96 7.30 20.81
N MET A 132 -4.78 6.83 20.39
CA MET A 132 -4.59 6.06 19.18
C MET A 132 -3.54 4.98 19.38
N THR A 133 -3.76 3.83 18.77
CA THR A 133 -2.79 2.75 18.69
C THR A 133 -2.65 2.25 17.26
N THR A 134 -1.46 1.78 16.92
CA THR A 134 -1.14 1.23 15.62
C THR A 134 -0.08 0.13 15.75
N SER A 135 0.18 -0.61 14.67
CA SER A 135 1.26 -1.57 14.63
C SER A 135 2.04 -1.42 13.33
N LEU A 136 3.36 -1.37 13.42
CA LEU A 136 4.24 -1.28 12.25
C LEU A 136 4.46 -2.63 11.57
N ASP A 137 4.23 -3.73 12.28
CA ASP A 137 4.53 -5.09 11.80
C ASP A 137 3.33 -5.81 11.16
N VAL A 138 2.23 -5.11 10.95
CA VAL A 138 1.03 -5.66 10.31
C VAL A 138 0.70 -4.93 9.02
N TRP A 139 0.13 -5.67 8.08
CA TRP A 139 -0.33 -5.11 6.82
C TRP A 139 -1.35 -3.98 7.07
N GLY A 140 -1.09 -2.80 6.52
CA GLY A 140 -1.96 -1.64 6.66
C GLY A 140 -1.91 -0.95 8.02
N GLY A 141 -0.95 -1.28 8.90
CA GLY A 141 -0.88 -0.74 10.26
C GLY A 141 -0.03 0.53 10.42
N GLY A 142 0.71 0.96 9.40
CA GLY A 142 1.58 2.13 9.50
C GLY A 142 0.79 3.44 9.62
N VAL A 143 0.98 4.15 10.73
CA VAL A 143 0.31 5.44 10.99
C VAL A 143 0.73 6.52 10.00
N ASP A 144 2.00 6.53 9.60
CA ASP A 144 2.55 7.45 8.61
C ASP A 144 1.90 7.25 7.24
N ALA A 145 1.77 6.01 6.79
CA ALA A 145 1.13 5.68 5.53
C ALA A 145 -0.36 6.07 5.49
N PHE A 146 -1.05 6.12 6.64
CA PHE A 146 -2.42 6.59 6.71
C PHE A 146 -2.49 8.13 6.79
N LEU A 147 -1.86 8.74 7.80
CA LEU A 147 -2.00 10.17 8.09
C LEU A 147 -1.31 11.07 7.07
N MET A 148 -0.21 10.62 6.45
CA MET A 148 0.48 11.38 5.40
C MET A 148 -0.39 11.63 4.17
N ASN A 149 -1.38 10.75 3.89
CA ASN A 149 -2.29 10.92 2.77
C ASN A 149 -3.24 12.13 2.91
N ALA A 150 -3.34 12.74 4.10
CA ALA A 150 -4.02 14.02 4.26
C ALA A 150 -3.21 15.22 3.71
N PHE A 151 -1.91 15.05 3.45
CA PHE A 151 -1.00 16.09 2.97
C PHE A 151 -0.50 15.81 1.56
N ILE A 152 -0.06 14.59 1.30
CA ILE A 152 0.43 14.15 0.00
C ILE A 152 0.23 12.63 -0.14
N TYR A 153 0.00 12.17 -1.38
CA TYR A 153 -0.15 10.75 -1.64
C TYR A 153 1.07 9.94 -1.15
N ASN A 154 0.79 8.96 -0.31
CA ASN A 154 1.77 8.01 0.21
C ASN A 154 1.25 6.58 0.05
N ASN A 155 1.93 5.78 -0.77
CA ASN A 155 1.58 4.37 -0.98
C ASN A 155 2.16 3.44 0.10
N GLY A 156 2.86 3.96 1.09
CA GLY A 156 3.45 3.21 2.20
C GLY A 156 4.63 2.29 1.84
N THR A 157 5.11 2.31 0.59
CA THR A 157 6.18 1.39 0.15
C THR A 157 7.29 2.07 -0.64
N THR A 158 7.00 2.67 -1.77
CA THR A 158 8.02 3.25 -2.67
C THR A 158 8.16 4.75 -2.50
N TYR A 159 7.17 5.42 -1.90
CA TYR A 159 7.04 6.88 -1.83
C TYR A 159 7.01 7.57 -3.19
N LEU A 160 6.77 6.80 -4.27
CA LEU A 160 6.66 7.31 -5.62
C LEU A 160 5.18 7.51 -5.98
N SER A 161 4.91 8.60 -6.66
CA SER A 161 3.60 8.91 -7.25
C SER A 161 3.76 9.49 -8.65
N VAL A 162 2.65 9.62 -9.36
CA VAL A 162 2.61 10.27 -10.67
C VAL A 162 1.78 11.54 -10.55
N LYS A 163 2.39 12.69 -10.83
CA LYS A 163 1.74 13.99 -10.87
C LYS A 163 2.00 14.61 -12.25
N ASP A 164 0.95 14.97 -12.97
CA ASP A 164 1.01 15.57 -14.31
C ASP A 164 1.88 14.77 -15.30
N GLY A 165 1.76 13.43 -15.28
CA GLY A 165 2.53 12.52 -16.15
C GLY A 165 4.00 12.35 -15.78
N ARG A 166 4.45 12.90 -14.65
CA ARG A 166 5.82 12.77 -14.14
C ARG A 166 5.86 11.93 -12.87
N VAL A 167 6.86 11.08 -12.76
CA VAL A 167 7.14 10.36 -11.52
C VAL A 167 7.80 11.34 -10.55
N ILE A 168 7.21 11.48 -9.37
CA ILE A 168 7.75 12.27 -8.27
C ILE A 168 8.03 11.38 -7.06
N LEU A 169 9.01 11.78 -6.25
CA LEU A 169 9.25 11.21 -4.94
C LEU A 169 8.48 12.04 -3.92
N SER A 170 7.35 11.52 -3.43
CA SER A 170 6.49 12.23 -2.47
C SER A 170 7.27 12.73 -1.24
N ALA A 171 8.26 11.98 -0.78
CA ALA A 171 9.09 12.35 0.36
C ALA A 171 10.02 13.57 0.11
N ALA A 172 10.18 14.01 -1.15
CA ALA A 172 10.96 15.20 -1.49
C ALA A 172 10.08 16.46 -1.65
N GLU A 173 8.75 16.30 -1.62
CA GLU A 173 7.81 17.41 -1.81
C GLU A 173 7.60 18.21 -0.51
N PRO A 174 7.31 19.52 -0.60
CA PRO A 174 7.06 20.36 0.58
C PRO A 174 5.93 19.86 1.48
N GLU A 175 4.89 19.31 0.89
CA GLU A 175 3.70 18.78 1.59
C GLU A 175 4.08 17.61 2.51
N TRP A 176 5.09 16.82 2.16
CA TRP A 176 5.63 15.78 3.02
C TRP A 176 6.15 16.33 4.35
N LYS A 177 6.85 17.46 4.29
CA LYS A 177 7.35 18.13 5.49
C LYS A 177 6.22 18.58 6.42
N GLU A 178 5.11 19.06 5.86
CA GLU A 178 3.94 19.45 6.65
C GLU A 178 3.30 18.24 7.33
N GLY A 179 3.16 17.12 6.62
CA GLY A 179 2.72 15.86 7.21
C GLY A 179 3.62 15.38 8.35
N LEU A 180 4.96 15.47 8.20
CA LEU A 180 5.90 15.14 9.27
C LEU A 180 5.78 16.06 10.48
N LYS A 181 5.53 17.35 10.30
CA LYS A 181 5.25 18.29 11.39
C LYS A 181 4.00 17.89 12.17
N TYR A 182 2.95 17.49 11.44
CA TYR A 182 1.71 17.02 12.05
C TYR A 182 1.92 15.72 12.84
N LEU A 183 2.58 14.72 12.29
CA LEU A 183 2.92 13.48 13.00
C LEU A 183 3.77 13.78 14.25
N ARG A 184 4.76 14.68 14.12
CA ARG A 184 5.58 15.11 15.27
C ARG A 184 4.74 15.76 16.36
N LYS A 185 3.77 16.61 15.99
CA LYS A 185 2.83 17.24 16.95
C LYS A 185 2.07 16.16 17.71
N LEU A 186 1.44 15.22 17.01
CA LEU A 186 0.69 14.12 17.64
C LEU A 186 1.59 13.30 18.59
N TYR A 187 2.78 12.93 18.13
CA TYR A 187 3.73 12.14 18.92
C TYR A 187 4.24 12.90 20.15
N SER A 188 4.62 14.17 19.99
CA SER A 188 5.17 14.97 21.11
C SER A 188 4.15 15.22 22.21
N GLU A 189 2.87 15.18 21.91
CA GLU A 189 1.77 15.30 22.86
C GLU A 189 1.26 13.93 23.37
N GLY A 190 1.87 12.83 22.90
CA GLY A 190 1.50 11.48 23.32
C GLY A 190 0.08 11.09 22.87
N LEU A 191 -0.29 11.52 21.66
CA LEU A 191 -1.58 11.20 21.05
C LEU A 191 -1.50 9.97 20.12
N ILE A 192 -0.25 9.63 19.71
CA ILE A 192 0.11 8.45 18.92
C ILE A 192 1.37 7.81 19.51
#